data_267544c59779cff615c81c9f25d6fe13
#
_entry.id   267544c59779cff615c81c9f25d6fe13
#
_cell.length_a   1.000
_cell.length_b   1.000
_cell.length_c   1.000
_cell.angle_alpha   90.00
_cell.angle_beta   90.00
_cell.angle_gamma   90.00
#
_symmetry.space_group_name_H-M   'P 1'
#
loop_
_entity.id
_entity.type
_entity.pdbx_description
1 polymer ?
#
loop_
_entity_poly.entity_id
_entity_poly.type
_entity_poly.pdbx_seq_one_letter_code
_entity_poly.pdbx_strand_id
1 'polypeptide(L)'
;MSEENKVGGKMSNDVNPGLVPGVTELQARSAIADLLNHHSRALDRVDAVGLKAVYWPSATVDYGGFKGLAHDFADIVMGALAGQYELTQHRVSNTVFNFSSEVACSTESYVFAKHLLLDGQSEMVFSGRYLDQFEQRAGVWKMTFRRVVMDWSRRLAVTDERQGGSFAALTKGSNQKTDPSWTHLA
;
A
#
# COMPACT_ATOMS: atom_id res chain seq x y z
N MET A 1 -39.98 -27.91 29.29
CA MET A 1 -39.90 -26.88 28.23
C MET A 1 -38.81 -25.91 28.66
N SER A 2 -37.61 -26.11 28.14
CA SER A 2 -36.40 -25.36 28.47
C SER A 2 -36.12 -24.39 27.32
N GLU A 3 -36.18 -23.09 27.62
CA GLU A 3 -35.82 -22.03 26.69
C GLU A 3 -34.31 -22.02 26.49
N GLU A 4 -33.87 -22.27 25.26
CA GLU A 4 -32.50 -22.07 24.83
C GLU A 4 -32.23 -20.58 24.70
N ASN A 5 -31.36 -20.09 25.57
CA ASN A 5 -30.81 -18.73 25.54
C ASN A 5 -29.80 -18.63 24.41
N LYS A 6 -30.20 -18.11 23.23
CA LYS A 6 -29.29 -17.71 22.17
C LYS A 6 -28.58 -16.42 22.59
N VAL A 7 -27.38 -16.56 23.14
CA VAL A 7 -26.46 -15.43 23.30
C VAL A 7 -25.82 -15.15 21.94
N GLY A 8 -26.49 -14.35 21.13
CA GLY A 8 -25.91 -13.72 19.94
C GLY A 8 -25.11 -12.51 20.38
N GLY A 9 -23.81 -12.68 20.66
CA GLY A 9 -22.90 -11.58 20.91
C GLY A 9 -22.75 -10.74 19.64
N LYS A 10 -23.41 -9.57 19.57
CA LYS A 10 -22.99 -8.50 18.67
C LYS A 10 -21.59 -8.12 19.10
N MET A 11 -20.57 -8.41 18.26
CA MET A 11 -19.27 -7.76 18.40
C MET A 11 -19.50 -6.26 18.24
N SER A 12 -19.27 -5.49 19.29
CA SER A 12 -19.28 -4.03 19.22
C SER A 12 -18.05 -3.62 18.42
N ASN A 13 -18.25 -2.79 17.39
CA ASN A 13 -17.16 -2.14 16.67
C ASN A 13 -16.53 -0.99 17.48
N ASP A 14 -16.48 -1.12 18.80
CA ASP A 14 -15.90 -0.11 19.68
C ASP A 14 -14.37 -0.20 19.58
N VAL A 15 -13.83 0.56 18.64
CA VAL A 15 -12.39 0.83 18.60
C VAL A 15 -12.05 1.59 19.89
N ASN A 16 -11.34 0.94 20.81
CA ASN A 16 -10.79 1.61 22.00
C ASN A 16 -9.34 1.98 21.73
N PRO A 17 -9.04 3.23 21.29
CA PRO A 17 -7.71 3.62 20.81
C PRO A 17 -6.62 3.63 21.88
N GLY A 18 -6.96 3.46 23.14
CA GLY A 18 -6.01 3.39 24.25
C GLY A 18 -5.74 1.98 24.77
N LEU A 19 -6.39 0.96 24.20
CA LEU A 19 -6.19 -0.42 24.65
C LEU A 19 -4.82 -0.94 24.19
N VAL A 20 -4.06 -1.53 25.12
CA VAL A 20 -2.77 -2.16 24.80
C VAL A 20 -3.05 -3.50 24.07
N PRO A 21 -2.59 -3.66 22.83
CA PRO A 21 -2.82 -4.88 22.06
C PRO A 21 -2.01 -6.06 22.64
N GLY A 22 -2.56 -7.27 22.52
CA GLY A 22 -1.84 -8.50 22.86
C GLY A 22 -0.71 -8.79 21.86
N VAL A 23 0.19 -9.72 22.21
CA VAL A 23 1.37 -10.08 21.39
C VAL A 23 0.97 -10.53 19.98
N THR A 24 -0.06 -11.36 19.85
CA THR A 24 -0.57 -11.83 18.54
C THR A 24 -1.02 -10.67 17.67
N GLU A 25 -1.73 -9.71 18.23
CA GLU A 25 -2.16 -8.51 17.50
C GLU A 25 -0.98 -7.63 17.10
N LEU A 26 0.01 -7.45 17.98
CA LEU A 26 1.24 -6.71 17.65
C LEU A 26 2.00 -7.35 16.49
N GLN A 27 2.10 -8.68 16.47
CA GLN A 27 2.71 -9.42 15.36
C GLN A 27 1.92 -9.25 14.07
N ALA A 28 0.59 -9.31 14.12
CA ALA A 28 -0.27 -9.07 12.98
C ALA A 28 -0.13 -7.63 12.44
N ARG A 29 -0.13 -6.62 13.32
CA ARG A 29 0.10 -5.21 12.95
C ARG A 29 1.45 -5.03 12.24
N SER A 30 2.52 -5.65 12.74
CA SER A 30 3.85 -5.62 12.11
C SER A 30 3.82 -6.24 10.72
N ALA A 31 3.26 -7.44 10.57
CA ALA A 31 3.15 -8.10 9.27
C ALA A 31 2.32 -7.30 8.25
N ILE A 32 1.22 -6.71 8.69
CA ILE A 32 0.38 -5.85 7.83
C ILE A 32 1.11 -4.56 7.43
N ALA A 33 1.84 -3.93 8.36
CA ALA A 33 2.65 -2.76 8.06
C ALA A 33 3.74 -3.07 7.02
N ASP A 34 4.39 -4.23 7.10
CA ASP A 34 5.35 -4.69 6.11
C ASP A 34 4.70 -4.89 4.72
N LEU A 35 3.48 -5.44 4.65
CA LEU A 35 2.75 -5.56 3.40
C LEU A 35 2.46 -4.20 2.76
N LEU A 36 2.07 -3.19 3.55
CA LEU A 36 1.86 -1.82 3.06
C LEU A 36 3.15 -1.19 2.52
N ASN A 37 4.29 -1.42 3.20
CA ASN A 37 5.60 -0.95 2.78
C ASN A 37 6.05 -1.65 1.49
N HIS A 38 5.91 -2.98 1.40
CA HIS A 38 6.24 -3.75 0.20
C HIS A 38 5.35 -3.37 -0.99
N HIS A 39 4.05 -3.11 -0.77
CA HIS A 39 3.16 -2.60 -1.80
C HIS A 39 3.67 -1.28 -2.39
N SER A 40 3.98 -0.30 -1.53
CA SER A 40 4.51 1.01 -1.96
C SER A 40 5.81 0.86 -2.72
N ARG A 41 6.75 0.06 -2.18
CA ARG A 41 8.02 -0.22 -2.86
C ARG A 41 7.82 -0.88 -4.23
N ALA A 42 6.88 -1.82 -4.34
CA ALA A 42 6.61 -2.50 -5.60
C ALA A 42 6.11 -1.52 -6.67
N LEU A 43 5.23 -0.58 -6.32
CA LEU A 43 4.81 0.49 -7.24
C LEU A 43 6.01 1.36 -7.65
N ASP A 44 6.82 1.80 -6.68
CA ASP A 44 7.95 2.71 -6.92
C ASP A 44 9.12 2.08 -7.70
N ARG A 45 9.20 0.76 -7.75
CA ARG A 45 10.23 -0.01 -8.48
C ARG A 45 9.69 -0.74 -9.70
N VAL A 46 8.42 -0.45 -10.07
CA VAL A 46 7.74 -1.10 -11.20
C VAL A 46 7.88 -2.63 -11.12
N ASP A 47 7.61 -3.18 -9.93
CA ASP A 47 7.80 -4.59 -9.60
C ASP A 47 6.46 -5.34 -9.55
N ALA A 48 6.01 -5.85 -10.70
CA ALA A 48 4.77 -6.60 -10.79
C ALA A 48 4.77 -7.85 -9.89
N VAL A 49 5.91 -8.53 -9.78
CA VAL A 49 6.04 -9.75 -8.96
C VAL A 49 5.90 -9.40 -7.48
N GLY A 50 6.61 -8.38 -7.01
CA GLY A 50 6.51 -7.88 -5.65
C GLY A 50 5.10 -7.37 -5.33
N LEU A 51 4.45 -6.70 -6.28
CA LEU A 51 3.08 -6.23 -6.08
C LEU A 51 2.07 -7.37 -5.96
N LYS A 52 2.16 -8.40 -6.80
CA LYS A 52 1.32 -9.60 -6.70
C LYS A 52 1.57 -10.36 -5.38
N ALA A 53 2.80 -10.37 -4.88
CA ALA A 53 3.16 -11.13 -3.68
C ALA A 53 2.45 -10.66 -2.41
N VAL A 54 2.06 -9.37 -2.33
CA VAL A 54 1.34 -8.83 -1.17
C VAL A 54 -0.16 -9.13 -1.17
N TYR A 55 -0.69 -9.64 -2.28
CA TYR A 55 -2.11 -9.97 -2.42
C TYR A 55 -2.35 -11.48 -2.43
N TRP A 56 -3.48 -11.90 -1.88
CA TRP A 56 -4.00 -13.24 -2.17
C TRP A 56 -4.42 -13.32 -3.66
N PRO A 57 -4.30 -14.48 -4.32
CA PRO A 57 -4.68 -14.61 -5.74
C PRO A 57 -6.12 -14.21 -6.05
N SER A 58 -7.03 -14.37 -5.09
CA SER A 58 -8.44 -13.98 -5.20
C SER A 58 -8.73 -12.54 -4.78
N ALA A 59 -7.70 -11.78 -4.39
CA ALA A 59 -7.87 -10.41 -3.94
C ALA A 59 -8.37 -9.50 -5.06
N THR A 60 -9.17 -8.50 -4.68
CA THR A 60 -9.69 -7.50 -5.61
C THR A 60 -9.26 -6.10 -5.23
N VAL A 61 -9.28 -5.19 -6.20
CA VAL A 61 -8.96 -3.78 -5.99
C VAL A 61 -10.01 -2.87 -6.64
N ASP A 62 -10.16 -1.68 -6.07
CA ASP A 62 -10.97 -0.57 -6.59
C ASP A 62 -10.09 0.69 -6.65
N TYR A 63 -9.58 1.00 -7.84
CA TYR A 63 -8.81 2.21 -8.16
C TYR A 63 -9.65 3.20 -8.98
N GLY A 64 -10.97 3.16 -8.85
CA GLY A 64 -11.90 4.01 -9.62
C GLY A 64 -12.02 3.55 -11.06
N GLY A 65 -11.08 3.89 -11.92
CA GLY A 65 -11.06 3.50 -13.33
C GLY A 65 -10.78 2.01 -13.58
N PHE A 66 -10.20 1.31 -12.60
CA PHE A 66 -10.02 -0.14 -12.63
C PHE A 66 -10.64 -0.77 -11.38
N LYS A 67 -11.48 -1.78 -11.59
CA LYS A 67 -12.04 -2.63 -10.53
C LYS A 67 -11.95 -4.08 -10.99
N GLY A 68 -11.28 -4.92 -10.21
CA GLY A 68 -11.09 -6.31 -10.61
C GLY A 68 -10.04 -7.03 -9.75
N LEU A 69 -9.47 -8.10 -10.29
CA LEU A 69 -8.45 -8.85 -9.58
C LEU A 69 -7.17 -8.03 -9.37
N ALA A 70 -6.61 -8.11 -8.17
CA ALA A 70 -5.39 -7.38 -7.81
C ALA A 70 -4.18 -7.80 -8.65
N HIS A 71 -4.12 -9.05 -9.07
CA HIS A 71 -3.04 -9.56 -9.93
C HIS A 71 -3.13 -9.00 -11.35
N ASP A 72 -4.33 -8.83 -11.91
CA ASP A 72 -4.52 -8.19 -13.22
C ASP A 72 -4.18 -6.69 -13.12
N PHE A 73 -4.59 -6.03 -12.05
CA PHE A 73 -4.19 -4.65 -11.78
C PHE A 73 -2.67 -4.49 -11.72
N ALA A 74 -1.97 -5.42 -11.06
CA ALA A 74 -0.51 -5.37 -10.96
C ALA A 74 0.17 -5.35 -12.33
N ASP A 75 -0.32 -6.14 -13.30
CA ASP A 75 0.24 -6.13 -14.64
C ASP A 75 -0.05 -4.81 -15.40
N ILE A 76 -1.27 -4.29 -15.24
CA ILE A 76 -1.70 -3.05 -15.92
C ILE A 76 -0.98 -1.83 -15.35
N VAL A 77 -0.91 -1.70 -14.02
CA VAL A 77 -0.37 -0.50 -13.38
C VAL A 77 1.13 -0.31 -13.64
N MET A 78 1.88 -1.41 -13.80
CA MET A 78 3.31 -1.30 -14.11
C MET A 78 3.55 -0.62 -15.46
N GLY A 79 2.75 -0.95 -16.48
CA GLY A 79 2.81 -0.27 -17.77
C GLY A 79 2.46 1.22 -17.67
N ALA A 80 1.44 1.55 -16.89
CA ALA A 80 1.03 2.94 -16.68
C ALA A 80 2.10 3.75 -15.93
N LEU A 81 2.70 3.17 -14.87
CA LEU A 81 3.76 3.83 -14.11
C LEU A 81 5.01 4.06 -14.97
N ALA A 82 5.48 3.04 -15.65
CA ALA A 82 6.67 3.15 -16.50
C ALA A 82 6.46 4.08 -17.70
N GLY A 83 5.24 4.15 -18.24
CA GLY A 83 4.92 4.95 -19.43
C GLY A 83 4.60 6.43 -19.15
N GLN A 84 4.35 6.80 -17.91
CA GLN A 84 3.94 8.17 -17.54
C GLN A 84 4.93 8.87 -16.61
N TYR A 85 5.66 8.12 -15.79
CA TYR A 85 6.50 8.69 -14.74
C TYR A 85 7.94 8.19 -14.81
N GLU A 86 8.86 9.11 -14.60
CA GLU A 86 10.28 8.80 -14.44
C GLU A 86 10.53 8.14 -13.09
N LEU A 87 9.98 8.73 -12.03
CA LEU A 87 10.07 8.22 -10.66
C LEU A 87 8.75 8.42 -9.93
N THR A 88 8.45 7.49 -9.04
CA THR A 88 7.35 7.65 -8.08
C THR A 88 7.83 7.40 -6.66
N GLN A 89 7.14 7.98 -5.69
CA GLN A 89 7.41 7.76 -4.28
C GLN A 89 6.09 7.74 -3.50
N HIS A 90 5.70 6.56 -3.04
CA HIS A 90 4.52 6.36 -2.20
C HIS A 90 4.93 6.32 -0.73
N ARG A 91 4.25 7.11 0.09
CA ARG A 91 4.39 7.12 1.54
C ARG A 91 3.06 6.78 2.18
N VAL A 92 3.01 5.67 2.90
CA VAL A 92 1.86 5.25 3.69
C VAL A 92 2.11 5.58 5.15
N SER A 93 1.12 6.14 5.82
CA SER A 93 1.23 6.60 7.21
C SER A 93 -0.12 6.56 7.91
N ASN A 94 -0.13 6.87 9.22
CA ASN A 94 -1.34 7.03 10.02
C ASN A 94 -2.31 5.84 9.87
N THR A 95 -1.77 4.63 9.93
CA THR A 95 -2.59 3.42 9.74
C THR A 95 -3.41 3.13 11.00
N VAL A 96 -4.72 3.11 10.83
CA VAL A 96 -5.70 2.63 11.83
C VAL A 96 -6.04 1.18 11.52
N PHE A 97 -6.01 0.33 12.54
CA PHE A 97 -6.30 -1.10 12.43
C PHE A 97 -7.61 -1.43 13.13
N ASN A 98 -8.43 -2.26 12.49
CA ASN A 98 -9.65 -2.81 13.05
C ASN A 98 -9.67 -4.33 12.82
N PHE A 99 -9.36 -5.09 13.86
CA PHE A 99 -9.37 -6.55 13.83
C PHE A 99 -10.79 -7.07 14.08
N SER A 100 -11.39 -7.72 13.10
CA SER A 100 -12.66 -8.42 13.24
C SER A 100 -12.51 -9.83 13.83
N SER A 101 -11.29 -10.39 13.76
CA SER A 101 -10.86 -11.65 14.36
C SER A 101 -9.34 -11.71 14.44
N GLU A 102 -8.79 -12.79 15.02
CA GLU A 102 -7.33 -13.02 15.07
C GLU A 102 -6.69 -13.18 13.68
N VAL A 103 -7.50 -13.47 12.64
CA VAL A 103 -7.04 -13.75 11.27
C VAL A 103 -7.60 -12.79 10.23
N ALA A 104 -8.32 -11.74 10.63
CA ALA A 104 -8.91 -10.77 9.71
C ALA A 104 -8.81 -9.35 10.27
N CYS A 105 -8.33 -8.43 9.41
CA CYS A 105 -8.13 -7.03 9.76
C CYS A 105 -8.54 -6.12 8.60
N SER A 106 -9.20 -5.00 8.93
CA SER A 106 -9.39 -3.87 8.03
C SER A 106 -8.51 -2.72 8.46
N THR A 107 -7.97 -1.96 7.51
CA THR A 107 -7.19 -0.75 7.80
C THR A 107 -7.67 0.44 7.00
N GLU A 108 -7.49 1.63 7.58
CA GLU A 108 -7.42 2.89 6.87
C GLU A 108 -6.01 3.44 7.02
N SER A 109 -5.36 3.77 5.91
CA SER A 109 -4.02 4.38 5.90
C SER A 109 -4.02 5.64 5.06
N TYR A 110 -3.33 6.69 5.50
CA TYR A 110 -3.09 7.84 4.66
C TYR A 110 -1.99 7.52 3.65
N VAL A 111 -2.20 7.97 2.42
CA VAL A 111 -1.20 7.86 1.36
C VAL A 111 -0.90 9.23 0.78
N PHE A 112 0.38 9.54 0.72
CA PHE A 112 0.93 10.68 0.02
C PHE A 112 1.92 10.18 -1.02
N ALA A 113 1.63 10.43 -2.29
CA ALA A 113 2.48 9.96 -3.37
C ALA A 113 2.90 11.11 -4.30
N LYS A 114 4.15 11.08 -4.71
CA LYS A 114 4.75 11.99 -5.69
C LYS A 114 5.10 11.21 -6.94
N HIS A 115 4.83 11.81 -8.08
CA HIS A 115 5.08 11.21 -9.39
C HIS A 115 5.79 12.24 -10.25
N LEU A 116 7.08 12.09 -10.45
CA LEU A 116 7.84 12.90 -11.41
C LEU A 116 7.50 12.43 -12.81
N LEU A 117 6.96 13.33 -13.64
CA LEU A 117 6.60 13.00 -15.01
C LEU A 117 7.85 12.79 -15.87
N LEU A 118 7.68 12.08 -16.99
CA LEU A 118 8.77 11.83 -17.95
C LEU A 118 9.35 13.10 -18.58
N ASP A 119 8.64 14.25 -18.51
CA ASP A 119 9.14 15.54 -18.94
C ASP A 119 10.24 16.10 -18.00
N GLY A 120 10.40 15.52 -16.81
CA GLY A 120 11.33 15.97 -15.78
C GLY A 120 11.05 17.37 -15.20
N GLN A 121 9.96 18.01 -15.63
CA GLN A 121 9.61 19.40 -15.29
C GLN A 121 8.34 19.54 -14.47
N SER A 122 7.58 18.43 -14.33
CA SER A 122 6.32 18.41 -13.60
C SER A 122 6.28 17.25 -12.63
N GLU A 123 5.68 17.49 -11.44
CA GLU A 123 5.27 16.41 -10.54
C GLU A 123 3.75 16.41 -10.32
N MET A 124 3.16 15.23 -10.30
CA MET A 124 1.80 15.01 -9.81
C MET A 124 1.88 14.54 -8.37
N VAL A 125 1.16 15.22 -7.49
CA VAL A 125 1.02 14.86 -6.08
C VAL A 125 -0.37 14.31 -5.85
N PHE A 126 -0.42 13.12 -5.26
CA PHE A 126 -1.65 12.46 -4.81
C PHE A 126 -1.69 12.48 -3.28
N SER A 127 -2.82 12.89 -2.73
CA SER A 127 -3.14 12.79 -1.31
C SER A 127 -4.46 12.06 -1.16
N GLY A 128 -4.48 10.99 -0.40
CA GLY A 128 -5.68 10.18 -0.25
C GLY A 128 -5.52 9.11 0.82
N ARG A 129 -6.34 8.09 0.73
CA ARG A 129 -6.37 6.99 1.69
C ARG A 129 -6.47 5.65 0.98
N TYR A 130 -5.91 4.63 1.60
CA TYR A 130 -6.14 3.24 1.30
C TYR A 130 -7.08 2.64 2.34
N LEU A 131 -8.16 2.04 1.88
CA LEU A 131 -9.08 1.23 2.68
C LEU A 131 -8.83 -0.23 2.30
N ASP A 132 -8.17 -0.95 3.20
CA ASP A 132 -7.66 -2.28 2.93
C ASP A 132 -8.31 -3.34 3.81
N GLN A 133 -8.37 -4.57 3.30
CA GLN A 133 -8.71 -5.77 4.05
C GLN A 133 -7.59 -6.79 3.94
N PHE A 134 -7.30 -7.45 5.04
CA PHE A 134 -6.25 -8.45 5.17
C PHE A 134 -6.81 -9.71 5.81
N GLU A 135 -6.31 -10.86 5.37
CA GLU A 135 -6.54 -12.15 6.00
C GLU A 135 -5.24 -12.89 6.21
N GLN A 136 -5.18 -13.62 7.33
CA GLN A 136 -4.14 -14.61 7.57
C GLN A 136 -4.65 -15.99 7.14
N ARG A 137 -3.87 -16.66 6.29
CA ARG A 137 -4.13 -18.04 5.87
C ARG A 137 -2.86 -18.86 6.06
N ALA A 138 -2.94 -19.96 6.80
CA ALA A 138 -1.80 -20.82 7.13
C ALA A 138 -0.59 -20.03 7.71
N GLY A 139 -0.86 -19.05 8.59
CA GLY A 139 0.16 -18.23 9.25
C GLY A 139 0.67 -17.04 8.41
N VAL A 140 0.25 -16.88 7.15
CA VAL A 140 0.69 -15.81 6.26
C VAL A 140 -0.41 -14.75 6.09
N TRP A 141 -0.11 -13.51 6.41
CA TRP A 141 -0.96 -12.37 6.13
C TRP A 141 -0.81 -11.90 4.68
N LYS A 142 -1.91 -11.60 4.00
CA LYS A 142 -1.94 -10.88 2.71
C LYS A 142 -3.21 -10.06 2.57
N MET A 143 -3.20 -9.13 1.63
CA MET A 143 -4.35 -8.32 1.26
C MET A 143 -5.39 -9.15 0.53
N THR A 144 -6.67 -8.94 0.87
CA THR A 144 -7.83 -9.50 0.15
C THR A 144 -8.56 -8.44 -0.65
N PHE A 145 -8.45 -7.17 -0.22
CA PHE A 145 -9.10 -6.05 -0.89
C PHE A 145 -8.32 -4.75 -0.66
N ARG A 146 -8.34 -3.86 -1.66
CA ARG A 146 -7.95 -2.45 -1.55
C ARG A 146 -8.92 -1.55 -2.29
N ARG A 147 -9.32 -0.47 -1.63
CA ARG A 147 -9.95 0.69 -2.28
C ARG A 147 -9.08 1.92 -2.08
N VAL A 148 -8.87 2.64 -3.18
CA VAL A 148 -8.20 3.94 -3.14
C VAL A 148 -9.25 5.04 -3.05
N VAL A 149 -9.09 5.91 -2.06
CA VAL A 149 -9.90 7.13 -1.89
C VAL A 149 -8.99 8.31 -2.19
N MET A 150 -9.39 9.15 -3.13
CA MET A 150 -8.70 10.40 -3.43
C MET A 150 -9.32 11.51 -2.57
N ASP A 151 -8.50 12.16 -1.75
CA ASP A 151 -8.91 13.36 -1.04
C ASP A 151 -8.66 14.61 -1.89
N TRP A 152 -7.44 14.76 -2.44
CA TRP A 152 -7.12 15.77 -3.47
C TRP A 152 -5.85 15.38 -4.24
N SER A 153 -5.63 16.05 -5.38
CA SER A 153 -4.36 15.97 -6.11
C SER A 153 -3.99 17.34 -6.66
N ARG A 154 -2.71 17.49 -7.00
CA ARG A 154 -2.21 18.70 -7.68
C ARG A 154 -1.06 18.36 -8.59
N ARG A 155 -0.84 19.24 -9.59
CA ARG A 155 0.35 19.20 -10.42
C ARG A 155 1.18 20.45 -10.15
N LEU A 156 2.47 20.29 -10.01
CA LEU A 156 3.44 21.36 -9.73
C LEU A 156 4.55 21.34 -10.75
N ALA A 157 5.07 22.52 -11.09
CA ALA A 157 6.34 22.62 -11.79
C ALA A 157 7.49 22.19 -10.85
N VAL A 158 8.50 21.54 -11.40
CA VAL A 158 9.67 21.04 -10.68
C VAL A 158 10.92 21.63 -11.33
N THR A 159 11.83 22.16 -10.50
CA THR A 159 13.22 22.36 -10.87
C THR A 159 14.02 21.20 -10.29
N ASP A 160 14.43 20.28 -11.15
CA ASP A 160 15.17 19.08 -10.73
C ASP A 160 16.66 19.40 -10.57
N GLU A 161 17.14 19.30 -9.33
CA GLU A 161 18.53 19.61 -8.97
C GLU A 161 19.43 18.37 -8.88
N ARG A 162 18.91 17.17 -9.24
CA ARG A 162 19.66 15.89 -9.07
C ARG A 162 21.04 15.89 -9.74
N GLN A 163 21.21 16.65 -10.83
CA GLN A 163 22.46 16.72 -11.60
C GLN A 163 23.34 17.90 -11.22
N GLY A 164 22.89 18.76 -10.29
CA GLY A 164 23.58 19.99 -9.93
C GLY A 164 24.15 19.98 -8.51
N GLY A 165 25.14 20.85 -8.28
CA GLY A 165 25.70 21.14 -6.97
C GLY A 165 26.13 19.90 -6.17
N SER A 166 25.82 19.87 -4.90
CA SER A 166 26.14 18.76 -3.99
C SER A 166 25.38 17.46 -4.28
N PHE A 167 24.27 17.53 -5.01
CA PHE A 167 23.47 16.34 -5.35
C PHE A 167 24.05 15.54 -6.51
N ALA A 168 24.92 16.13 -7.35
CA ALA A 168 25.51 15.46 -8.51
C ALA A 168 26.25 14.15 -8.14
N ALA A 169 26.94 14.15 -6.99
CA ALA A 169 27.73 13.00 -6.51
C ALA A 169 26.89 11.89 -5.84
N LEU A 170 25.61 12.14 -5.53
CA LEU A 170 24.76 11.12 -4.88
C LEU A 170 24.37 10.04 -5.89
N THR A 171 24.26 8.80 -5.41
CA THR A 171 23.66 7.71 -6.16
C THR A 171 22.21 8.06 -6.51
N LYS A 172 21.85 7.91 -7.78
CA LYS A 172 20.49 8.21 -8.26
C LYS A 172 19.60 6.98 -8.15
N GLY A 173 18.36 7.21 -7.72
CA GLY A 173 17.31 6.19 -7.78
C GLY A 173 16.78 6.02 -9.20
N SER A 174 16.18 4.85 -9.46
CA SER A 174 15.45 4.59 -10.69
C SER A 174 14.25 3.67 -10.43
N ASN A 175 13.33 3.61 -11.38
CA ASN A 175 12.24 2.63 -11.39
C ASN A 175 12.63 1.33 -12.13
N GLN A 176 13.91 1.15 -12.47
CA GLN A 176 14.42 0.00 -13.20
C GLN A 176 15.11 -1.01 -12.28
N LYS A 177 15.37 -2.22 -12.79
CA LYS A 177 16.11 -3.27 -12.08
C LYS A 177 17.56 -2.88 -11.73
N THR A 178 18.06 -1.78 -12.29
CA THR A 178 19.37 -1.19 -11.97
C THR A 178 19.36 -0.31 -10.71
N ASP A 179 18.19 -0.05 -10.11
CA ASP A 179 18.12 0.66 -8.83
C ASP A 179 18.91 -0.08 -7.74
N PRO A 180 19.75 0.59 -6.95
CA PRO A 180 20.58 -0.05 -5.92
C PRO A 180 19.80 -0.88 -4.89
N SER A 181 18.53 -0.57 -4.67
CA SER A 181 17.70 -1.31 -3.71
C SER A 181 17.47 -2.78 -4.10
N TRP A 182 17.64 -3.14 -5.37
CA TRP A 182 17.49 -4.54 -5.82
C TRP A 182 18.60 -5.45 -5.30
N THR A 183 19.82 -4.93 -5.19
CA THR A 183 20.95 -5.69 -4.64
C THR A 183 21.10 -5.53 -3.13
N HIS A 184 20.60 -4.43 -2.58
CA HIS A 184 20.69 -4.15 -1.13
C HIS A 184 19.75 -5.02 -0.30
N LEU A 185 18.59 -5.39 -0.85
CA LEU A 185 17.57 -6.22 -0.18
C LEU A 185 17.50 -7.66 -0.72
N ALA A 186 18.51 -8.08 -1.50
CA ALA A 186 18.62 -9.43 -2.06
C ALA A 186 19.13 -10.45 -1.04
#